data_8eebcb2460b4898e38f0c5847796901e
#
_entry.id   8eebcb2460b4898e38f0c5847796901e
#
_cell.length_a   1.000
_cell.length_b   1.000
_cell.length_c   1.000
_cell.angle_alpha   90.00
_cell.angle_beta   90.00
_cell.angle_gamma   90.00
#
_symmetry.space_group_name_H-M   'P 1'
#
loop_
_entity.id
_entity.type
_entity.pdbx_description
1 polymer ?
#
loop_
_entity_poly.entity_id
_entity_poly.type
_entity_poly.pdbx_seq_one_letter_code
_entity_poly.pdbx_strand_id
1 'polypeptide(L)'
;MPGSSGAPRTRYASCGETDIAYQVFGEGPVDVLVLPGPLIPIDCVDLEPSMYRFHRRLASFARVIRFDQRGIGLSSRVPSVDVLGPELWAQDALAVMNAAGCERATIFAPGILL
;
A
#
# COMPACT_ATOMS: atom_id res chain seq x y z
N MET A 1 -0.76 10.34 21.23
CA MET A 1 -0.94 9.77 21.05
C MET A 1 -0.84 8.84 21.04
N PRO A 2 -0.61 9.01 21.72
CA PRO A 2 -0.30 7.78 21.41
C PRO A 2 -1.21 7.03 20.60
N GLY A 3 -2.31 7.37 20.42
CA GLY A 3 -3.14 6.76 19.44
C GLY A 3 -2.38 6.44 18.19
N SER A 4 -1.36 7.18 17.98
CA SER A 4 -0.49 6.93 16.84
C SER A 4 0.22 5.60 16.90
N SER A 5 0.24 4.94 18.05
CA SER A 5 0.90 3.65 18.18
C SER A 5 0.06 2.50 17.62
N GLY A 6 -1.20 2.72 17.32
CA GLY A 6 -2.03 1.68 16.76
C GLY A 6 -1.69 1.37 15.32
N ALA A 7 -2.09 0.20 14.87
CA ALA A 7 -1.94 -0.17 13.47
C ALA A 7 -2.79 0.75 12.60
N PRO A 8 -2.32 1.09 11.41
CA PRO A 8 -3.12 1.89 10.48
C PRO A 8 -4.40 1.16 10.10
N ARG A 9 -5.46 1.93 9.94
CA ARG A 9 -6.75 1.39 9.53
C ARG A 9 -6.69 0.97 8.06
N THR A 10 -7.17 -0.22 7.78
CA THR A 10 -7.28 -0.69 6.40
C THR A 10 -8.53 -0.11 5.75
N ARG A 11 -8.36 0.43 4.57
CA ARG A 11 -9.42 0.98 3.74
C ARG A 11 -9.41 0.29 2.40
N TYR A 12 -10.41 0.51 1.60
CA TYR A 12 -10.52 -0.13 0.29
C TYR A 12 -10.75 0.91 -0.79
N ALA A 13 -9.97 0.80 -1.86
CA ALA A 13 -10.12 1.61 -3.06
C ALA A 13 -10.79 0.77 -4.12
N SER A 14 -11.80 1.33 -4.78
CA SER A 14 -12.48 0.62 -5.85
C SER A 14 -11.72 0.81 -7.16
N CYS A 15 -11.49 -0.29 -7.86
CA CYS A 15 -10.90 -0.29 -9.19
C CYS A 15 -11.79 -1.20 -10.05
N GLY A 16 -12.80 -0.59 -10.69
CA GLY A 16 -13.86 -1.36 -11.33
C GLY A 16 -14.62 -2.16 -10.29
N GLU A 17 -14.69 -3.46 -10.45
CA GLU A 17 -15.34 -4.34 -9.48
C GLU A 17 -14.37 -4.92 -8.45
N THR A 18 -13.12 -4.49 -8.50
CA THR A 18 -12.08 -4.97 -7.60
C THR A 18 -11.87 -3.99 -6.46
N ASP A 19 -11.70 -4.51 -5.27
CA ASP A 19 -11.38 -3.70 -4.09
C ASP A 19 -9.92 -3.91 -3.73
N ILE A 20 -9.19 -2.82 -3.62
CA ILE A 20 -7.77 -2.83 -3.29
C ILE A 20 -7.61 -2.32 -1.86
N ALA A 21 -7.10 -3.18 -0.99
CA ALA A 21 -6.86 -2.81 0.41
C ALA A 21 -5.67 -1.89 0.52
N TYR A 22 -5.79 -0.80 1.25
CA TYR A 22 -4.69 0.12 1.44
C TYR A 22 -4.72 0.73 2.84
N GLN A 23 -3.57 1.29 3.23
CA GLN A 23 -3.41 1.98 4.50
C GLN A 23 -2.67 3.28 4.28
N VAL A 24 -3.06 4.31 5.03
CA VAL A 24 -2.42 5.63 4.99
C VAL A 24 -2.04 6.00 6.40
N PHE A 25 -0.81 6.42 6.60
CA PHE A 25 -0.36 6.86 7.92
C PHE A 25 0.84 7.80 7.78
N GLY A 26 1.14 8.49 8.86
CA GLY A 26 2.21 9.47 8.85
C GLY A 26 1.74 10.82 8.38
N GLU A 27 2.60 11.81 8.55
CA GLU A 27 2.31 13.19 8.18
C GLU A 27 3.56 13.79 7.57
N GLY A 28 3.36 14.62 6.59
CA GLY A 28 4.47 15.30 5.99
C GLY A 28 4.07 15.92 4.67
N PRO A 29 4.93 16.76 4.13
CA PRO A 29 4.62 17.46 2.87
C PRO A 29 4.74 16.55 1.64
N VAL A 30 5.28 15.36 1.82
CA VAL A 30 5.52 14.44 0.72
C VAL A 30 4.69 13.19 0.91
N ASP A 31 4.05 12.74 -0.15
CA ASP A 31 3.37 11.44 -0.17
C ASP A 31 4.32 10.41 -0.74
N VAL A 32 4.43 9.28 -0.05
CA VAL A 32 5.24 8.15 -0.53
C VAL A 32 4.32 6.97 -0.75
N LEU A 33 4.27 6.49 -1.97
CA LEU A 33 3.52 5.29 -2.30
C LEU A 33 4.48 4.12 -2.27
N VAL A 34 4.26 3.20 -1.34
CA VAL A 34 5.06 2.00 -1.21
C VAL A 34 4.40 0.91 -2.02
N LEU A 35 5.08 0.48 -3.08
CA LEU A 35 4.54 -0.60 -3.91
C LEU A 35 4.63 -1.91 -3.17
N PRO A 36 3.62 -2.76 -3.32
CA PRO A 36 3.59 -4.02 -2.58
C PRO A 36 4.67 -4.98 -3.03
N GLY A 37 5.26 -5.65 -2.07
CA GLY A 37 6.07 -6.81 -2.36
C GLY A 37 5.14 -8.01 -2.54
N PRO A 38 5.60 -9.05 -3.20
CA PRO A 38 4.73 -10.19 -3.48
C PRO A 38 4.47 -11.10 -2.29
N LEU A 39 5.18 -10.93 -1.19
CA LEU A 39 5.18 -11.92 -0.12
C LEU A 39 4.52 -11.47 1.17
N ILE A 40 4.42 -10.17 1.42
CA ILE A 40 3.96 -9.69 2.73
C ILE A 40 2.76 -8.77 2.57
N PRO A 41 1.57 -9.22 3.01
CA PRO A 41 0.39 -8.35 3.01
C PRO A 41 0.55 -7.16 3.94
N ILE A 42 -0.15 -6.07 3.66
CA ILE A 42 0.00 -4.84 4.43
C ILE A 42 -0.41 -5.00 5.90
N ASP A 43 -1.31 -5.91 6.20
CA ASP A 43 -1.70 -6.14 7.59
C ASP A 43 -0.68 -6.95 8.36
N CYS A 44 0.34 -7.49 7.69
CA CYS A 44 1.41 -8.26 8.31
C CYS A 44 2.75 -7.54 8.35
N VAL A 45 2.89 -6.45 7.60
CA VAL A 45 4.16 -5.73 7.47
C VAL A 45 4.70 -5.29 8.83
N ASP A 46 3.82 -4.79 9.69
CA ASP A 46 4.25 -4.27 10.98
C ASP A 46 4.60 -5.36 11.99
N LEU A 47 4.39 -6.63 11.65
CA LEU A 47 4.77 -7.75 12.50
C LEU A 47 6.26 -8.08 12.39
N GLU A 48 6.90 -7.62 11.33
CA GLU A 48 8.33 -7.81 11.15
C GLU A 48 9.04 -6.55 11.67
N PRO A 49 9.92 -6.67 12.69
CA PRO A 49 10.47 -5.49 13.35
C PRO A 49 11.22 -4.53 12.46
N SER A 50 11.97 -5.03 11.48
CA SER A 50 12.73 -4.16 10.57
C SER A 50 11.79 -3.38 9.67
N MET A 51 10.76 -4.03 9.16
CA MET A 51 9.76 -3.39 8.30
C MET A 51 8.97 -2.35 9.08
N TYR A 52 8.59 -2.70 10.30
CA TYR A 52 7.88 -1.76 11.16
C TYR A 52 8.72 -0.50 11.39
N ARG A 53 9.98 -0.65 11.73
CA ARG A 53 10.88 0.50 11.97
C ARG A 53 11.06 1.33 10.72
N PHE A 54 11.24 0.67 9.58
CA PHE A 54 11.42 1.38 8.32
C PHE A 54 10.18 2.22 7.98
N HIS A 55 9.01 1.62 8.06
CA HIS A 55 7.78 2.33 7.72
C HIS A 55 7.49 3.46 8.72
N ARG A 56 7.78 3.25 10.00
CA ARG A 56 7.60 4.30 11.00
C ARG A 56 8.57 5.45 10.81
N ARG A 57 9.80 5.15 10.43
CA ARG A 57 10.77 6.19 10.14
C ARG A 57 10.34 7.00 8.93
N LEU A 58 9.88 6.33 7.91
CA LEU A 58 9.37 6.97 6.70
C LEU A 58 8.18 7.88 7.06
N ALA A 59 7.29 7.42 7.90
CA ALA A 59 6.10 8.15 8.31
C ALA A 59 6.42 9.38 9.16
N SER A 60 7.62 9.49 9.69
CA SER A 60 8.01 10.64 10.50
C SER A 60 8.20 11.91 9.66
N PHE A 61 8.36 11.78 8.35
CA PHE A 61 8.53 12.94 7.47
C PHE A 61 7.69 12.86 6.19
N ALA A 62 6.90 11.82 6.03
CA ALA A 62 6.09 11.63 4.83
C ALA A 62 4.74 11.02 5.20
N ARG A 63 3.76 11.24 4.34
CA ARG A 63 2.52 10.49 4.42
C ARG A 63 2.72 9.21 3.61
N VAL A 64 2.63 8.08 4.27
CA VAL A 64 2.92 6.78 3.68
C VAL A 64 1.62 6.14 3.23
N ILE A 65 1.58 5.69 1.99
CA ILE A 65 0.44 4.99 1.41
C ILE A 65 0.96 3.64 0.97
N ARG A 66 0.38 2.57 1.50
CA ARG A 66 0.75 1.21 1.11
C ARG A 66 -0.51 0.40 0.83
N PHE A 67 -0.41 -0.58 -0.03
CA PHE A 67 -1.56 -1.35 -0.45
C PHE A 67 -1.18 -2.78 -0.80
N ASP A 68 -2.19 -3.66 -0.88
CA ASP A 68 -2.02 -5.03 -1.34
C ASP A 68 -2.38 -5.11 -2.82
N GLN A 69 -1.58 -5.82 -3.59
CA GLN A 69 -1.95 -6.12 -4.98
C GLN A 69 -3.24 -6.93 -4.99
N ARG A 70 -4.01 -6.80 -6.07
CA ARG A 70 -5.17 -7.69 -6.22
C ARG A 70 -4.71 -9.13 -6.20
N GLY A 71 -5.48 -9.97 -5.54
CA GLY A 71 -5.14 -11.36 -5.35
C GLY A 71 -4.25 -11.63 -4.14
N ILE A 72 -3.79 -10.59 -3.46
CA ILE A 72 -2.88 -10.71 -2.32
C ILE A 72 -3.53 -10.08 -1.09
N GLY A 73 -3.30 -10.70 0.06
CA GLY A 73 -3.71 -10.12 1.33
C GLY A 73 -5.21 -9.86 1.40
N LEU A 74 -5.55 -8.63 1.74
CA LEU A 74 -6.93 -8.21 1.95
C LEU A 74 -7.61 -7.67 0.69
N SER A 75 -6.87 -7.54 -0.41
CA SER A 75 -7.46 -7.12 -1.67
C SER A 75 -8.25 -8.25 -2.32
N SER A 76 -9.11 -7.89 -3.26
CA SER A 76 -9.95 -8.87 -3.95
C SER A 76 -9.14 -9.96 -4.60
N ARG A 77 -9.69 -11.14 -4.63
CA ARG A 77 -9.07 -12.28 -5.30
C ARG A 77 -9.17 -12.12 -6.81
N VAL A 78 -8.26 -12.76 -7.50
CA VAL A 78 -8.30 -12.77 -8.97
C VAL A 78 -8.70 -14.16 -9.44
N PRO A 79 -9.42 -14.26 -10.57
CA PRO A 79 -9.84 -15.56 -11.08
C PRO A 79 -8.69 -16.37 -11.66
N SER A 80 -7.63 -15.69 -12.10
CA SER A 80 -6.48 -16.34 -12.71
C SER A 80 -5.26 -15.43 -12.63
N VAL A 81 -4.09 -16.02 -12.46
CA VAL A 81 -2.84 -15.26 -12.50
C VAL A 81 -2.57 -14.68 -13.88
N ASP A 82 -3.20 -15.21 -14.92
CA ASP A 82 -3.01 -14.72 -16.27
C ASP A 82 -3.50 -13.29 -16.48
N VAL A 83 -4.40 -12.83 -15.59
CA VAL A 83 -4.90 -11.45 -15.70
C VAL A 83 -3.99 -10.45 -15.00
N LEU A 84 -2.96 -10.91 -14.32
CA LEU A 84 -2.04 -10.01 -13.62
C LEU A 84 -0.98 -9.50 -14.59
N GLY A 85 -0.60 -8.24 -14.43
CA GLY A 85 0.44 -7.65 -15.25
C GLY A 85 0.68 -6.20 -14.87
N PRO A 86 1.72 -5.59 -15.44
CA PRO A 86 2.09 -4.22 -15.08
C PRO A 86 1.00 -3.19 -15.29
N GLU A 87 0.21 -3.35 -16.35
CA GLU A 87 -0.88 -2.40 -16.65
C GLU A 87 -1.95 -2.45 -15.58
N LEU A 88 -2.29 -3.64 -15.15
CA LEU A 88 -3.29 -3.82 -14.11
C LEU A 88 -2.78 -3.33 -12.77
N TRP A 89 -1.51 -3.58 -12.47
CA TRP A 89 -0.89 -3.09 -11.24
C TRP A 89 -0.86 -1.57 -11.21
N ALA A 90 -0.62 -0.94 -12.35
CA ALA A 90 -0.66 0.51 -12.44
C ALA A 90 -2.06 1.05 -12.18
N GLN A 91 -3.08 0.38 -12.69
CA GLN A 91 -4.46 0.76 -12.43
C GLN A 91 -4.80 0.67 -10.94
N ASP A 92 -4.33 -0.38 -10.27
CA ASP A 92 -4.55 -0.55 -8.84
C ASP A 92 -3.86 0.57 -8.06
N ALA A 93 -2.63 0.90 -8.42
CA ALA A 93 -1.91 1.98 -7.77
C ALA A 93 -2.61 3.32 -7.94
N LEU A 94 -3.11 3.59 -9.14
CA LEU A 94 -3.85 4.83 -9.40
C LEU A 94 -5.15 4.89 -8.60
N ALA A 95 -5.86 3.76 -8.49
CA ALA A 95 -7.07 3.71 -7.69
C ALA A 95 -6.78 4.02 -6.23
N VAL A 96 -5.70 3.49 -5.70
CA VAL A 96 -5.28 3.75 -4.32
C VAL A 96 -4.91 5.22 -4.15
N MET A 97 -4.16 5.80 -5.07
CA MET A 97 -3.79 7.22 -5.00
C MET A 97 -5.03 8.10 -5.03
N ASN A 98 -5.98 7.80 -5.90
CA ASN A 98 -7.23 8.56 -5.97
C ASN A 98 -8.02 8.47 -4.68
N ALA A 99 -8.13 7.27 -4.13
CA ALA A 99 -8.87 7.06 -2.88
C ALA A 99 -8.20 7.76 -1.70
N ALA A 100 -6.88 7.83 -1.71
CA ALA A 100 -6.11 8.49 -0.65
C ALA A 100 -6.00 10.00 -0.84
N GLY A 101 -6.53 10.54 -1.93
CA GLY A 101 -6.43 11.96 -2.21
C GLY A 101 -5.02 12.39 -2.55
N CYS A 102 -4.26 11.55 -3.22
CA CYS A 102 -2.87 11.78 -3.55
C CYS A 102 -2.73 12.06 -5.03
N GLU A 103 -2.29 13.28 -5.37
CA GLU A 103 -2.09 13.66 -6.77
C GLU A 103 -0.67 13.34 -7.24
N ARG A 104 0.27 13.38 -6.34
CA ARG A 104 1.68 13.12 -6.62
C ARG A 104 2.29 12.32 -5.50
N ALA A 105 3.09 11.33 -5.84
CA ALA A 105 3.77 10.53 -4.85
C ALA A 105 5.18 10.21 -5.31
N THR A 106 6.08 10.14 -4.33
CA THR A 106 7.36 9.48 -4.53
C THR A 106 7.10 8.00 -4.42
N ILE A 107 7.60 7.24 -5.36
CA ILE A 107 7.37 5.80 -5.38
C ILE A 107 8.55 5.08 -4.77
N PHE A 108 8.27 4.24 -3.79
CA PHE A 108 9.26 3.35 -3.23
C PHE A 108 8.89 1.92 -3.61
N ALA A 109 9.75 1.27 -4.36
CA ALA A 109 9.51 -0.10 -4.80
C ALA A 109 10.58 -0.99 -4.17
N PRO A 110 10.19 -1.92 -3.31
CA PRO A 110 11.14 -2.89 -2.77
C PRO A 110 11.76 -3.70 -3.90
N GLY A 111 13.05 -3.98 -3.79
CA GLY A 111 13.82 -4.54 -4.89
C GLY A 111 13.48 -5.94 -5.33
N ILE A 112 12.50 -6.52 -4.72
CA ILE A 112 12.10 -7.88 -5.05
C ILE A 112 11.13 -7.93 -6.21
N LEU A 113 10.74 -6.80 -6.70
CA LEU A 113 9.85 -6.71 -7.85
C LEU A 113 10.63 -6.82 -9.13
N LEU A 114 11.01 -7.95 -9.47
CA LEU A 114 11.79 -8.14 -10.68
C LEU A 114 11.05 -8.86 -11.75
#